data_cfc831f9fcada1d532dfa9ed967b226c
#
_entry.id   cfc831f9fcada1d532dfa9ed967b226c
#
_cell.length_a   1.000
_cell.length_b   1.000
_cell.length_c   1.000
_cell.angle_alpha   90.00
_cell.angle_beta   90.00
_cell.angle_gamma   90.00
#
_symmetry.space_group_name_H-M   'P 1'
#
loop_
_entity.id
_entity.type
_entity.pdbx_description
1 polymer ?
#
loop_
_entity_poly.entity_id
_entity_poly.type
_entity_poly.pdbx_seq_one_letter_code
_entity_poly.pdbx_strand_id
1 'polypeptide(L)'
;MIKIVLILKKRPIRKEEDEMANKWVYLFTEGNKDMRELLGGKGANLAEMTNLGLPVPQGFTITTEACTQYYEDGRQINDEISGQIEEYIGKMEEITGKKFGAKENPLLVSVRSGARASMPGMMDTILNLGLNEDVVETLAEKSGNPRWAWDCYRRFIQMFSDVVMEVSKSEFEKLIDAKKAEKGVENDVDLTADDLKDLAHQFKAKYQDAIGSEFPTEAREQLIEAVKAVFRSWDNPRANVYRRDNDIPYSWGTAVNVQMMAFGNMGPTSGSGVAFTRDPSTGENKFYAES
;
A
#
# COMPACT_ATOMS: atom_id res chain seq x y z
N MET A 1 -74.96 26.17 -17.89
CA MET A 1 -74.16 24.97 -17.93
C MET A 1 -72.71 25.39 -18.19
N ILE A 2 -71.91 25.58 -17.14
CA ILE A 2 -70.54 26.07 -17.22
C ILE A 2 -69.62 24.82 -17.16
N LYS A 3 -68.89 24.55 -18.26
CA LYS A 3 -67.88 23.48 -18.30
C LYS A 3 -66.58 24.03 -17.72
N ILE A 4 -66.19 23.53 -16.54
CA ILE A 4 -64.86 23.76 -15.96
C ILE A 4 -63.91 22.74 -16.59
N VAL A 5 -62.95 23.21 -17.40
CA VAL A 5 -61.85 22.42 -17.93
C VAL A 5 -60.71 22.49 -16.92
N LEU A 6 -60.46 21.42 -16.17
CA LEU A 6 -59.30 21.28 -15.25
C LEU A 6 -58.05 20.96 -16.12
N ILE A 7 -57.19 21.95 -16.30
CA ILE A 7 -55.86 21.75 -16.90
C ILE A 7 -54.94 21.25 -15.78
N LEU A 8 -54.71 19.94 -15.69
CA LEU A 8 -53.65 19.36 -14.87
C LEU A 8 -52.32 19.69 -15.51
N LYS A 9 -51.61 20.71 -15.00
CA LYS A 9 -50.23 20.90 -15.31
C LYS A 9 -49.45 19.70 -14.79
N LYS A 10 -48.97 18.81 -15.65
CA LYS A 10 -47.97 17.83 -15.33
C LYS A 10 -46.74 18.58 -14.78
N ARG A 11 -46.39 18.34 -13.52
CA ARG A 11 -45.09 18.72 -12.98
C ARG A 11 -44.02 18.06 -13.85
N PRO A 12 -42.94 18.76 -14.25
CA PRO A 12 -41.83 18.12 -14.90
C PRO A 12 -41.30 17.04 -13.96
N ILE A 13 -41.17 15.83 -14.43
CA ILE A 13 -40.39 14.76 -13.81
C ILE A 13 -39.01 15.38 -13.59
N ARG A 14 -38.58 15.60 -12.34
CA ARG A 14 -37.20 15.83 -12.04
C ARG A 14 -36.45 14.70 -12.72
N LYS A 15 -35.57 15.04 -13.66
CA LYS A 15 -34.48 14.14 -14.04
C LYS A 15 -33.82 13.74 -12.71
N GLU A 16 -33.74 12.45 -12.48
CA GLU A 16 -32.82 11.90 -11.50
C GLU A 16 -31.48 12.60 -11.74
N GLU A 17 -31.06 13.44 -10.81
CA GLU A 17 -29.68 13.87 -10.74
C GLU A 17 -28.93 12.54 -10.64
N ASP A 18 -28.13 12.21 -11.65
CA ASP A 18 -27.11 11.19 -11.52
C ASP A 18 -26.39 11.60 -10.23
N GLU A 19 -26.57 10.84 -9.14
CA GLU A 19 -25.70 10.91 -7.98
C GLU A 19 -24.33 10.64 -8.54
N MET A 20 -23.54 11.71 -8.71
CA MET A 20 -22.15 11.56 -9.12
C MET A 20 -21.48 10.73 -8.03
N ALA A 21 -21.23 9.46 -8.35
CA ALA A 21 -20.53 8.57 -7.44
C ALA A 21 -19.27 9.27 -6.93
N ASN A 22 -19.04 9.23 -5.63
CA ASN A 22 -17.87 9.87 -5.04
C ASN A 22 -16.59 9.28 -5.65
N LYS A 23 -15.64 10.10 -6.00
CA LYS A 23 -14.35 9.63 -6.50
C LYS A 23 -13.39 9.42 -5.33
N TRP A 24 -13.22 8.16 -4.95
CA TRP A 24 -12.40 7.75 -3.82
C TRP A 24 -10.95 7.45 -4.18
N VAL A 25 -10.66 7.21 -5.47
CA VAL A 25 -9.35 6.75 -5.93
C VAL A 25 -8.88 7.59 -7.12
N TYR A 26 -7.59 7.94 -7.12
CA TYR A 26 -6.94 8.76 -8.15
C TYR A 26 -5.63 8.12 -8.59
N LEU A 27 -5.43 7.90 -9.91
CA LEU A 27 -4.09 7.64 -10.44
C LEU A 27 -3.17 8.81 -10.13
N PHE A 28 -1.87 8.60 -10.04
CA PHE A 28 -0.92 9.71 -9.88
C PHE A 28 -1.02 10.72 -11.02
N THR A 29 -1.40 10.29 -12.23
CA THR A 29 -1.66 11.18 -13.38
C THR A 29 -2.95 12.01 -13.27
N GLU A 30 -3.84 11.68 -12.36
CA GLU A 30 -5.12 12.39 -12.16
C GLU A 30 -5.07 13.41 -11.01
N GLY A 31 -3.98 13.43 -10.24
CA GLY A 31 -3.77 14.35 -9.13
C GLY A 31 -2.73 15.42 -9.44
N ASN A 32 -2.51 16.33 -8.48
CA ASN A 32 -1.47 17.36 -8.50
C ASN A 32 -1.11 17.81 -7.07
N LYS A 33 -0.12 18.68 -6.95
CA LYS A 33 0.38 19.19 -5.65
C LYS A 33 -0.65 19.94 -4.81
N ASP A 34 -1.66 20.53 -5.44
CA ASP A 34 -2.68 21.33 -4.75
C ASP A 34 -3.76 20.47 -4.09
N MET A 35 -3.82 19.17 -4.45
CA MET A 35 -4.77 18.21 -3.88
C MET A 35 -4.29 17.55 -2.57
N ARG A 36 -3.46 18.26 -1.80
CA ARG A 36 -2.85 17.73 -0.57
C ARG A 36 -3.89 17.34 0.49
N GLU A 37 -5.02 18.03 0.55
CA GLU A 37 -6.08 17.69 1.49
C GLU A 37 -6.70 16.33 1.17
N LEU A 38 -6.89 16.03 -0.09
CA LEU A 38 -7.53 14.81 -0.58
C LEU A 38 -6.57 13.64 -0.72
N LEU A 39 -5.38 13.88 -1.28
CA LEU A 39 -4.40 12.84 -1.60
C LEU A 39 -3.32 12.66 -0.52
N GLY A 40 -3.35 13.49 0.52
CA GLY A 40 -2.28 13.57 1.49
C GLY A 40 -1.00 14.17 0.91
N GLY A 41 -0.01 14.44 1.75
CA GLY A 41 1.24 15.06 1.31
C GLY A 41 2.03 14.17 0.34
N LYS A 42 2.08 12.86 0.62
CA LYS A 42 2.80 11.89 -0.21
C LYS A 42 2.12 11.68 -1.57
N GLY A 43 0.79 11.49 -1.59
CA GLY A 43 0.02 11.30 -2.82
C GLY A 43 0.08 12.52 -3.75
N ALA A 44 -0.11 13.72 -3.21
CA ALA A 44 0.00 14.96 -3.97
C ALA A 44 1.40 15.16 -4.59
N ASN A 45 2.46 14.86 -3.83
CA ASN A 45 3.83 14.95 -4.34
C ASN A 45 4.13 13.89 -5.41
N LEU A 46 3.66 12.65 -5.25
CA LEU A 46 3.79 11.61 -6.25
C LEU A 46 3.09 12.00 -7.56
N ALA A 47 1.88 12.58 -7.45
CA ALA A 47 1.15 13.08 -8.59
C ALA A 47 1.89 14.22 -9.30
N GLU A 48 2.40 15.19 -8.55
CA GLU A 48 3.17 16.30 -9.12
C GLU A 48 4.44 15.81 -9.84
N MET A 49 5.21 14.93 -9.21
CA MET A 49 6.41 14.35 -9.83
C MET A 49 6.08 13.58 -11.11
N THR A 50 4.97 12.84 -11.13
CA THR A 50 4.49 12.13 -12.32
C THR A 50 4.15 13.10 -13.44
N ASN A 51 3.43 14.18 -13.14
CA ASN A 51 3.05 15.20 -14.11
C ASN A 51 4.25 15.99 -14.66
N LEU A 52 5.30 16.14 -13.87
CA LEU A 52 6.58 16.72 -14.30
C LEU A 52 7.41 15.76 -15.20
N GLY A 53 6.93 14.55 -15.44
CA GLY A 53 7.62 13.56 -16.28
C GLY A 53 8.78 12.84 -15.59
N LEU A 54 8.87 12.89 -14.26
CA LEU A 54 9.84 12.09 -13.51
C LEU A 54 9.46 10.60 -13.59
N PRO A 55 10.43 9.69 -13.53
CA PRO A 55 10.20 8.25 -13.64
C PRO A 55 9.61 7.65 -12.34
N VAL A 56 8.46 8.18 -11.92
CA VAL A 56 7.73 7.68 -10.75
C VAL A 56 7.10 6.33 -11.11
N PRO A 57 7.32 5.26 -10.33
CA PRO A 57 6.61 4.00 -10.52
C PRO A 57 5.09 4.23 -10.47
N GLN A 58 4.36 3.57 -11.36
CA GLN A 58 2.91 3.73 -11.48
C GLN A 58 2.19 3.43 -10.17
N GLY A 59 1.09 4.12 -9.94
CA GLY A 59 0.30 3.94 -8.73
C GLY A 59 -0.93 4.82 -8.68
N PHE A 60 -1.68 4.64 -7.61
CA PHE A 60 -2.86 5.44 -7.30
C PHE A 60 -2.92 5.77 -5.81
N THR A 61 -3.71 6.77 -5.48
CA THR A 61 -3.97 7.19 -4.11
C THR A 61 -5.45 6.97 -3.79
N ILE A 62 -5.73 6.27 -2.69
CA ILE A 62 -7.04 6.20 -2.06
C ILE A 62 -7.11 7.39 -1.11
N THR A 63 -8.18 8.18 -1.21
CA THR A 63 -8.28 9.51 -0.60
C THR A 63 -8.37 9.50 0.93
N THR A 64 -8.11 10.66 1.53
CA THR A 64 -8.35 10.88 2.96
C THR A 64 -9.84 10.78 3.31
N GLU A 65 -10.72 11.13 2.38
CA GLU A 65 -12.17 11.00 2.54
C GLU A 65 -12.60 9.54 2.61
N ALA A 66 -11.97 8.65 1.84
CA ALA A 66 -12.19 7.20 1.95
C ALA A 66 -11.81 6.66 3.35
N CYS A 67 -10.77 7.22 3.97
CA CYS A 67 -10.42 6.90 5.35
C CYS A 67 -11.52 7.35 6.34
N THR A 68 -12.04 8.56 6.17
CA THR A 68 -13.14 9.06 7.01
C THR A 68 -14.38 8.19 6.84
N GLN A 69 -14.75 7.87 5.59
CA GLN A 69 -15.87 6.97 5.31
C GLN A 69 -15.68 5.58 5.93
N TYR A 70 -14.47 5.01 5.87
CA TYR A 70 -14.14 3.74 6.54
C TYR A 70 -14.47 3.75 8.04
N TYR A 71 -14.19 4.87 8.74
CA TYR A 71 -14.54 5.00 10.16
C TYR A 71 -16.03 5.21 10.39
N GLU A 72 -16.71 5.98 9.53
CA GLU A 72 -18.16 6.18 9.57
C GLU A 72 -18.93 4.88 9.30
N ASP A 73 -18.42 4.02 8.41
CA ASP A 73 -18.96 2.70 8.11
C ASP A 73 -18.55 1.62 9.14
N GLY A 74 -18.14 2.02 10.34
CA GLY A 74 -17.78 1.11 11.42
C GLY A 74 -16.50 0.30 11.17
N ARG A 75 -15.50 0.91 10.55
CA ARG A 75 -14.21 0.32 10.16
C ARG A 75 -14.36 -0.75 9.08
N GLN A 76 -15.19 -0.47 8.09
CA GLN A 76 -15.39 -1.30 6.92
C GLN A 76 -15.13 -0.49 5.65
N ILE A 77 -14.52 -1.14 4.65
CA ILE A 77 -14.44 -0.60 3.29
C ILE A 77 -15.73 -0.99 2.59
N ASN A 78 -16.53 -0.02 2.19
CA ASN A 78 -17.78 -0.27 1.48
C ASN A 78 -17.55 -0.71 0.03
N ASP A 79 -18.63 -1.18 -0.62
CA ASP A 79 -18.57 -1.73 -1.98
C ASP A 79 -18.14 -0.69 -3.03
N GLU A 80 -18.46 0.59 -2.83
CA GLU A 80 -18.09 1.66 -3.75
C GLU A 80 -16.57 1.91 -3.72
N ILE A 81 -15.99 2.00 -2.52
CA ILE A 81 -14.53 2.18 -2.34
C ILE A 81 -13.78 0.95 -2.85
N SER A 82 -14.23 -0.27 -2.48
CA SER A 82 -13.57 -1.50 -2.92
C SER A 82 -13.68 -1.70 -4.43
N GLY A 83 -14.81 -1.36 -5.03
CA GLY A 83 -15.02 -1.39 -6.48
C GLY A 83 -14.06 -0.45 -7.23
N GLN A 84 -13.87 0.77 -6.72
CA GLN A 84 -12.89 1.70 -7.31
C GLN A 84 -11.44 1.22 -7.12
N ILE A 85 -11.09 0.63 -5.98
CA ILE A 85 -9.74 0.04 -5.79
C ILE A 85 -9.50 -1.05 -6.84
N GLU A 86 -10.47 -1.93 -7.07
CA GLU A 86 -10.39 -2.99 -8.08
C GLU A 86 -10.25 -2.44 -9.50
N GLU A 87 -11.05 -1.42 -9.86
CA GLU A 87 -10.95 -0.73 -11.14
C GLU A 87 -9.55 -0.14 -11.36
N TYR A 88 -8.98 0.50 -10.32
CA TYR A 88 -7.69 1.18 -10.43
C TYR A 88 -6.50 0.21 -10.44
N ILE A 89 -6.61 -0.96 -9.81
CA ILE A 89 -5.67 -2.07 -10.04
C ILE A 89 -5.72 -2.51 -11.51
N GLY A 90 -6.90 -2.66 -12.10
CA GLY A 90 -7.06 -2.96 -13.52
C GLY A 90 -6.38 -1.91 -14.42
N LYS A 91 -6.55 -0.62 -14.13
CA LYS A 91 -5.85 0.46 -14.84
C LYS A 91 -4.32 0.36 -14.70
N MET A 92 -3.82 0.04 -13.50
CA MET A 92 -2.38 -0.18 -13.31
C MET A 92 -1.87 -1.37 -14.13
N GLU A 93 -2.64 -2.46 -14.21
CA GLU A 93 -2.29 -3.62 -15.03
C GLU A 93 -2.20 -3.23 -16.52
N GLU A 94 -3.13 -2.44 -17.02
CA GLU A 94 -3.12 -1.94 -18.41
C GLU A 94 -1.91 -1.04 -18.68
N ILE A 95 -1.62 -0.07 -17.80
CA ILE A 95 -0.51 0.88 -17.96
C ILE A 95 0.84 0.17 -17.89
N THR A 96 1.01 -0.79 -16.97
CA THR A 96 2.29 -1.45 -16.72
C THR A 96 2.52 -2.69 -17.59
N GLY A 97 1.46 -3.24 -18.19
CA GLY A 97 1.49 -4.54 -18.87
C GLY A 97 1.75 -5.72 -17.93
N LYS A 98 1.63 -5.52 -16.61
CA LYS A 98 1.83 -6.52 -15.57
C LYS A 98 0.49 -6.97 -14.99
N LYS A 99 0.48 -8.11 -14.30
CA LYS A 99 -0.74 -8.66 -13.70
C LYS A 99 -0.58 -8.85 -12.19
N PHE A 100 -1.52 -8.30 -11.42
CA PHE A 100 -1.52 -8.37 -9.97
C PHE A 100 -1.93 -9.76 -9.49
N GLY A 101 -1.02 -10.44 -8.77
CA GLY A 101 -1.22 -11.80 -8.26
C GLY A 101 -1.06 -12.92 -9.30
N ALA A 102 -0.76 -12.60 -10.56
CA ALA A 102 -0.55 -13.59 -11.58
C ALA A 102 0.91 -14.06 -11.65
N LYS A 103 1.10 -15.32 -12.01
CA LYS A 103 2.41 -15.93 -12.20
C LYS A 103 3.19 -15.28 -13.37
N GLU A 104 2.49 -15.00 -14.46
CA GLU A 104 3.10 -14.39 -15.63
C GLU A 104 3.18 -12.87 -15.49
N ASN A 105 4.37 -12.31 -15.61
CA ASN A 105 4.65 -10.88 -15.51
C ASN A 105 3.99 -10.20 -14.29
N PRO A 106 4.34 -10.60 -13.06
CA PRO A 106 3.64 -10.19 -11.85
C PRO A 106 3.80 -8.69 -11.58
N LEU A 107 2.69 -8.05 -11.21
CA LEU A 107 2.67 -6.72 -10.59
C LEU A 107 2.78 -6.89 -9.08
N LEU A 108 3.80 -6.30 -8.48
CA LEU A 108 3.92 -6.17 -7.02
C LEU A 108 3.74 -4.72 -6.62
N VAL A 109 3.04 -4.48 -5.52
CA VAL A 109 2.77 -3.14 -5.03
C VAL A 109 3.16 -2.97 -3.56
N SER A 110 3.44 -1.72 -3.20
CA SER A 110 3.49 -1.26 -1.81
C SER A 110 2.19 -0.54 -1.44
N VAL A 111 1.77 -0.67 -0.20
CA VAL A 111 0.66 0.07 0.39
C VAL A 111 1.20 0.91 1.53
N ARG A 112 1.07 2.23 1.41
CA ARG A 112 1.69 3.19 2.34
C ARG A 112 0.73 4.30 2.73
N SER A 113 0.75 4.70 3.98
CA SER A 113 0.02 5.86 4.47
C SER A 113 0.52 7.17 3.83
N GLY A 114 -0.38 8.14 3.71
CA GLY A 114 -0.09 9.48 3.20
C GLY A 114 -0.97 10.54 3.85
N ALA A 115 -0.71 10.89 5.12
CA ALA A 115 -1.45 11.95 5.80
C ALA A 115 -1.13 13.34 5.21
N ARG A 116 -2.00 14.32 5.44
CA ARG A 116 -1.80 15.73 5.03
C ARG A 116 -0.55 16.33 5.65
N ALA A 117 -0.32 16.05 6.94
CA ALA A 117 0.91 16.38 7.66
C ALA A 117 1.86 15.18 7.68
N SER A 118 3.16 15.43 7.63
CA SER A 118 4.16 14.38 7.78
C SER A 118 4.12 13.81 9.20
N MET A 119 3.99 12.48 9.32
CA MET A 119 3.94 11.76 10.59
C MET A 119 4.92 10.58 10.54
N PRO A 120 6.25 10.82 10.58
CA PRO A 120 7.26 9.79 10.38
C PRO A 120 7.18 8.68 11.44
N GLY A 121 7.12 7.42 10.99
CA GLY A 121 7.08 6.24 11.87
C GLY A 121 5.76 6.03 12.63
N MET A 122 4.75 6.89 12.42
CA MET A 122 3.48 6.80 13.17
C MET A 122 2.48 5.84 12.53
N MET A 123 2.55 5.63 11.22
CA MET A 123 1.61 4.80 10.48
C MET A 123 2.35 3.71 9.68
N ASP A 124 1.59 2.71 9.28
CA ASP A 124 2.14 1.48 8.74
C ASP A 124 2.41 1.53 7.23
N THR A 125 3.27 0.61 6.79
CA THR A 125 3.64 0.37 5.39
C THR A 125 3.70 -1.13 5.17
N ILE A 126 3.13 -1.59 4.06
CA ILE A 126 3.22 -2.99 3.63
C ILE A 126 3.86 -3.02 2.24
N LEU A 127 4.88 -3.85 2.07
CA LEU A 127 5.62 -4.00 0.83
C LEU A 127 5.35 -5.37 0.22
N ASN A 128 5.58 -5.49 -1.09
CA ASN A 128 5.54 -6.74 -1.84
C ASN A 128 4.17 -7.44 -1.88
N LEU A 129 3.07 -6.69 -1.82
CA LEU A 129 1.74 -7.27 -2.04
C LEU A 129 1.63 -7.83 -3.45
N GLY A 130 0.94 -8.93 -3.57
CA GLY A 130 0.80 -9.71 -4.80
C GLY A 130 1.71 -10.95 -4.82
N LEU A 131 2.56 -11.14 -3.80
CA LEU A 131 3.37 -12.34 -3.66
C LEU A 131 2.54 -13.53 -3.17
N ASN A 132 2.76 -14.65 -3.84
CA ASN A 132 2.42 -16.01 -3.43
C ASN A 132 3.54 -16.94 -3.93
N GLU A 133 3.47 -18.23 -3.67
CA GLU A 133 4.56 -19.15 -4.03
C GLU A 133 4.83 -19.20 -5.54
N ASP A 134 3.77 -19.21 -6.37
CA ASP A 134 3.92 -19.21 -7.84
C ASP A 134 4.62 -17.95 -8.35
N VAL A 135 4.27 -16.80 -7.79
CA VAL A 135 4.89 -15.51 -8.16
C VAL A 135 6.35 -15.46 -7.72
N VAL A 136 6.67 -15.97 -6.53
CA VAL A 136 8.05 -16.03 -6.02
C VAL A 136 8.95 -16.87 -6.92
N GLU A 137 8.50 -18.06 -7.35
CA GLU A 137 9.26 -18.92 -8.26
C GLU A 137 9.51 -18.20 -9.60
N THR A 138 8.50 -17.50 -10.14
CA THR A 138 8.67 -16.70 -11.35
C THR A 138 9.69 -15.57 -11.17
N LEU A 139 9.66 -14.89 -10.02
CA LEU A 139 10.64 -13.85 -9.72
C LEU A 139 12.05 -14.40 -9.58
N ALA A 140 12.19 -15.58 -8.96
CA ALA A 140 13.46 -16.29 -8.82
C ALA A 140 14.08 -16.61 -10.20
N GLU A 141 13.26 -17.17 -11.11
CA GLU A 141 13.68 -17.44 -12.48
C GLU A 141 14.07 -16.17 -13.25
N LYS A 142 13.18 -15.16 -13.28
CA LYS A 142 13.38 -13.94 -14.07
C LYS A 142 14.55 -13.09 -13.58
N SER A 143 14.79 -13.04 -12.29
CA SER A 143 15.91 -12.27 -11.71
C SER A 143 17.23 -13.02 -11.72
N GLY A 144 17.20 -14.35 -11.88
CA GLY A 144 18.36 -15.22 -11.64
C GLY A 144 18.86 -15.19 -10.20
N ASN A 145 18.05 -14.68 -9.26
CA ASN A 145 18.38 -14.51 -7.84
C ASN A 145 17.28 -15.10 -6.93
N PRO A 146 17.21 -16.43 -6.79
CA PRO A 146 16.19 -17.08 -5.97
C PRO A 146 16.29 -16.67 -4.49
N ARG A 147 17.51 -16.37 -3.99
CA ARG A 147 17.68 -15.91 -2.63
C ARG A 147 16.92 -14.59 -2.39
N TRP A 148 17.06 -13.63 -3.29
CA TRP A 148 16.34 -12.35 -3.22
C TRP A 148 14.82 -12.54 -3.28
N ALA A 149 14.33 -13.38 -4.19
CA ALA A 149 12.90 -13.61 -4.35
C ALA A 149 12.27 -14.23 -3.08
N TRP A 150 12.91 -15.23 -2.49
CA TRP A 150 12.44 -15.86 -1.25
C TRP A 150 12.59 -14.96 -0.03
N ASP A 151 13.61 -14.09 0.02
CA ASP A 151 13.70 -13.08 1.08
C ASP A 151 12.58 -12.03 0.97
N CYS A 152 12.21 -11.61 -0.24
CA CYS A 152 11.04 -10.75 -0.45
C CYS A 152 9.76 -11.38 0.07
N TYR A 153 9.55 -12.68 -0.16
CA TYR A 153 8.36 -13.38 0.30
C TYR A 153 8.34 -13.57 1.81
N ARG A 154 9.45 -14.04 2.40
CA ARG A 154 9.60 -14.14 3.85
C ARG A 154 9.27 -12.81 4.55
N ARG A 155 9.85 -11.72 4.06
CA ARG A 155 9.59 -10.37 4.58
C ARG A 155 8.16 -9.93 4.41
N PHE A 156 7.54 -10.25 3.28
CA PHE A 156 6.14 -9.94 3.05
C PHE A 156 5.24 -10.67 4.05
N ILE A 157 5.45 -11.98 4.26
CA ILE A 157 4.65 -12.75 5.24
C ILE A 157 4.80 -12.15 6.64
N GLN A 158 6.03 -11.85 7.07
CA GLN A 158 6.29 -11.25 8.37
C GLN A 158 5.59 -9.90 8.52
N MET A 159 5.77 -9.01 7.53
CA MET A 159 5.20 -7.66 7.56
C MET A 159 3.67 -7.67 7.51
N PHE A 160 3.08 -8.52 6.66
CA PHE A 160 1.64 -8.68 6.58
C PHE A 160 1.07 -9.24 7.90
N SER A 161 1.71 -10.24 8.47
CA SER A 161 1.29 -10.82 9.74
C SER A 161 1.34 -9.82 10.89
N ASP A 162 2.41 -9.04 10.99
CA ASP A 162 2.61 -8.05 12.07
C ASP A 162 1.68 -6.83 11.87
N VAL A 163 1.68 -6.23 10.69
CA VAL A 163 0.98 -4.97 10.44
C VAL A 163 -0.52 -5.17 10.20
N VAL A 164 -0.90 -6.19 9.43
CA VAL A 164 -2.29 -6.39 9.02
C VAL A 164 -3.06 -7.21 10.05
N MET A 165 -2.42 -8.26 10.58
CA MET A 165 -3.08 -9.24 11.45
C MET A 165 -2.66 -9.10 12.93
N GLU A 166 -1.79 -8.15 13.24
CA GLU A 166 -1.32 -7.84 14.61
C GLU A 166 -0.64 -9.03 15.32
N VAL A 167 -0.04 -9.94 14.56
CA VAL A 167 0.80 -11.02 15.09
C VAL A 167 2.19 -10.47 15.39
N SER A 168 2.63 -10.54 16.65
CA SER A 168 3.90 -9.91 17.07
C SER A 168 5.08 -10.30 16.20
N LYS A 169 5.79 -9.30 15.69
CA LYS A 169 7.04 -9.45 14.91
C LYS A 169 8.07 -10.34 15.60
N SER A 170 8.14 -10.29 16.95
CA SER A 170 9.07 -11.09 17.73
C SER A 170 8.90 -12.60 17.56
N GLU A 171 7.71 -13.07 17.23
CA GLU A 171 7.45 -14.48 16.97
C GLU A 171 8.18 -14.98 15.71
N PHE A 172 8.26 -14.13 14.70
CA PHE A 172 8.97 -14.40 13.45
C PHE A 172 10.49 -14.24 13.62
N GLU A 173 10.93 -13.25 14.38
CA GLU A 173 12.35 -13.03 14.68
C GLU A 173 12.97 -14.24 15.39
N LYS A 174 12.25 -14.88 16.31
CA LYS A 174 12.70 -16.13 16.95
C LYS A 174 12.96 -17.25 15.95
N LEU A 175 12.14 -17.35 14.90
CA LEU A 175 12.32 -18.36 13.83
C LEU A 175 13.57 -18.07 12.99
N ILE A 176 13.82 -16.78 12.69
CA ILE A 176 15.02 -16.34 11.98
C ILE A 176 16.27 -16.65 12.81
N ASP A 177 16.26 -16.30 14.08
CA ASP A 177 17.41 -16.54 14.98
C ASP A 177 17.68 -18.03 15.16
N ALA A 178 16.65 -18.85 15.28
CA ALA A 178 16.78 -20.31 15.32
C ALA A 178 17.39 -20.87 14.01
N LYS A 179 16.96 -20.37 12.84
CA LYS A 179 17.53 -20.77 11.55
C LYS A 179 19.00 -20.35 11.41
N LYS A 180 19.35 -19.14 11.82
CA LYS A 180 20.75 -18.68 11.84
C LYS A 180 21.63 -19.54 12.75
N ALA A 181 21.13 -19.88 13.93
CA ALA A 181 21.84 -20.77 14.87
C ALA A 181 22.02 -22.18 14.29
N GLU A 182 20.97 -22.75 13.64
CA GLU A 182 21.05 -24.05 12.97
C GLU A 182 22.14 -24.08 11.88
N LYS A 183 22.25 -22.96 11.12
CA LYS A 183 23.20 -22.83 10.00
C LYS A 183 24.57 -22.33 10.41
N GLY A 184 24.75 -21.87 11.64
CA GLY A 184 26.01 -21.32 12.14
C GLY A 184 26.39 -19.98 11.48
N VAL A 185 25.37 -19.15 11.11
CA VAL A 185 25.55 -17.82 10.50
C VAL A 185 25.06 -16.73 11.43
N GLU A 186 25.60 -15.52 11.27
CA GLU A 186 25.24 -14.37 12.13
C GLU A 186 24.21 -13.45 11.47
N ASN A 187 24.29 -13.27 10.16
CA ASN A 187 23.46 -12.29 9.44
C ASN A 187 22.41 -12.97 8.54
N ASP A 188 21.27 -12.31 8.38
CA ASP A 188 20.21 -12.77 7.46
C ASP A 188 20.71 -12.91 6.01
N VAL A 189 21.69 -12.10 5.62
CA VAL A 189 22.27 -12.13 4.26
C VAL A 189 23.06 -13.41 3.97
N ASP A 190 23.48 -14.13 5.00
CA ASP A 190 24.24 -15.38 4.89
C ASP A 190 23.34 -16.62 4.72
N LEU A 191 22.01 -16.46 4.92
CA LEU A 191 21.03 -17.52 4.67
C LEU A 191 20.87 -17.78 3.18
N THR A 192 20.80 -19.05 2.81
CA THR A 192 20.60 -19.48 1.41
C THR A 192 19.16 -19.30 0.94
N ALA A 193 18.92 -19.49 -0.36
CA ALA A 193 17.56 -19.48 -0.92
C ALA A 193 16.67 -20.57 -0.28
N ASP A 194 17.22 -21.78 -0.06
CA ASP A 194 16.50 -22.90 0.56
C ASP A 194 16.17 -22.61 2.02
N ASP A 195 17.08 -21.97 2.77
CA ASP A 195 16.84 -21.55 4.16
C ASP A 195 15.71 -20.53 4.23
N LEU A 196 15.69 -19.56 3.31
CA LEU A 196 14.65 -18.54 3.24
C LEU A 196 13.30 -19.10 2.78
N LYS A 197 13.30 -20.09 1.89
CA LYS A 197 12.11 -20.83 1.49
C LYS A 197 11.52 -21.60 2.68
N ASP A 198 12.35 -22.29 3.43
CA ASP A 198 11.93 -23.00 4.64
C ASP A 198 11.39 -22.02 5.70
N LEU A 199 12.06 -20.88 5.92
CA LEU A 199 11.56 -19.82 6.81
C LEU A 199 10.20 -19.27 6.35
N ALA A 200 9.98 -19.07 5.04
CA ALA A 200 8.70 -18.62 4.54
C ALA A 200 7.57 -19.62 4.87
N HIS A 201 7.83 -20.92 4.76
CA HIS A 201 6.89 -21.97 5.16
C HIS A 201 6.64 -21.97 6.67
N GLN A 202 7.68 -21.84 7.49
CA GLN A 202 7.54 -21.73 8.94
C GLN A 202 6.73 -20.47 9.35
N PHE A 203 6.92 -19.37 8.64
CA PHE A 203 6.15 -18.13 8.87
C PHE A 203 4.67 -18.32 8.52
N LYS A 204 4.34 -18.99 7.43
CA LYS A 204 2.95 -19.33 7.09
C LYS A 204 2.31 -20.22 8.14
N ALA A 205 3.03 -21.23 8.62
CA ALA A 205 2.57 -22.09 9.72
C ALA A 205 2.33 -21.28 11.01
N LYS A 206 3.25 -20.36 11.35
CA LYS A 206 3.10 -19.47 12.51
C LYS A 206 1.91 -18.54 12.38
N TYR A 207 1.68 -18.00 11.19
CA TYR A 207 0.48 -17.22 10.87
C TYR A 207 -0.78 -18.04 11.11
N GLN A 208 -0.84 -19.25 10.56
CA GLN A 208 -2.00 -20.15 10.72
C GLN A 208 -2.26 -20.51 12.17
N ASP A 209 -1.22 -20.79 12.96
CA ASP A 209 -1.34 -21.06 14.39
C ASP A 209 -1.90 -19.86 15.16
N ALA A 210 -1.51 -18.64 14.79
CA ALA A 210 -1.92 -17.44 15.49
C ALA A 210 -3.34 -16.96 15.08
N ILE A 211 -3.69 -17.08 13.80
CA ILE A 211 -4.93 -16.54 13.21
C ILE A 211 -6.02 -17.61 13.07
N GLY A 212 -5.65 -18.87 12.92
CA GLY A 212 -6.59 -19.99 12.71
C GLY A 212 -7.01 -20.18 11.24
N SER A 213 -6.39 -19.46 10.30
CA SER A 213 -6.59 -19.59 8.85
C SER A 213 -5.27 -19.58 8.10
N GLU A 214 -5.26 -20.06 6.87
CA GLU A 214 -4.09 -20.01 6.01
C GLU A 214 -3.71 -18.57 5.65
N PHE A 215 -2.41 -18.35 5.37
CA PHE A 215 -1.93 -17.07 4.87
C PHE A 215 -2.56 -16.75 3.52
N PRO A 216 -3.12 -15.53 3.30
CA PRO A 216 -3.84 -15.20 2.07
C PRO A 216 -2.91 -15.22 0.85
N THR A 217 -3.29 -15.96 -0.18
CA THR A 217 -2.55 -16.06 -1.45
C THR A 217 -3.17 -15.22 -2.57
N GLU A 218 -4.43 -14.81 -2.39
CA GLU A 218 -5.13 -13.95 -3.33
C GLU A 218 -4.69 -12.49 -3.19
N ALA A 219 -4.07 -11.96 -4.23
CA ALA A 219 -3.47 -10.62 -4.20
C ALA A 219 -4.49 -9.50 -3.87
N ARG A 220 -5.72 -9.62 -4.36
CA ARG A 220 -6.77 -8.65 -4.12
C ARG A 220 -7.24 -8.65 -2.67
N GLU A 221 -7.33 -9.81 -2.06
CA GLU A 221 -7.60 -9.95 -0.62
C GLU A 221 -6.47 -9.31 0.20
N GLN A 222 -5.21 -9.62 -0.14
CA GLN A 222 -4.04 -8.99 0.50
C GLN A 222 -4.12 -7.47 0.42
N LEU A 223 -4.50 -6.92 -0.73
CA LEU A 223 -4.59 -5.47 -0.94
C LEU A 223 -5.66 -4.83 -0.05
N ILE A 224 -6.87 -5.35 -0.04
CA ILE A 224 -7.98 -4.80 0.76
C ILE A 224 -7.65 -4.85 2.25
N GLU A 225 -7.09 -5.95 2.74
CA GLU A 225 -6.69 -6.07 4.15
C GLU A 225 -5.54 -5.11 4.50
N ALA A 226 -4.58 -4.91 3.59
CA ALA A 226 -3.51 -3.93 3.77
C ALA A 226 -4.04 -2.48 3.80
N VAL A 227 -5.00 -2.13 2.95
CA VAL A 227 -5.65 -0.81 2.97
C VAL A 227 -6.38 -0.58 4.29
N LYS A 228 -7.15 -1.58 4.76
CA LYS A 228 -7.79 -1.52 6.09
C LYS A 228 -6.77 -1.31 7.21
N ALA A 229 -5.64 -2.02 7.16
CA ALA A 229 -4.57 -1.88 8.16
C ALA A 229 -3.99 -0.46 8.18
N VAL A 230 -3.73 0.14 7.01
CA VAL A 230 -3.26 1.52 6.93
C VAL A 230 -4.31 2.49 7.46
N PHE A 231 -5.58 2.31 7.15
CA PHE A 231 -6.65 3.14 7.73
C PHE A 231 -6.71 2.98 9.26
N ARG A 232 -6.62 1.75 9.78
CA ARG A 232 -6.58 1.50 11.24
C ARG A 232 -5.39 2.19 11.90
N SER A 233 -4.24 2.24 11.23
CA SER A 233 -3.02 2.86 11.79
C SER A 233 -3.17 4.36 12.05
N TRP A 234 -4.14 5.03 11.42
CA TRP A 234 -4.51 6.42 11.76
C TRP A 234 -4.95 6.56 13.21
N ASP A 235 -5.59 5.55 13.78
CA ASP A 235 -6.12 5.54 15.15
C ASP A 235 -5.27 4.72 16.14
N ASN A 236 -4.04 4.37 15.78
CA ASN A 236 -3.15 3.68 16.72
C ASN A 236 -2.66 4.62 17.84
N PRO A 237 -2.25 4.09 19.02
CA PRO A 237 -1.87 4.91 20.17
C PRO A 237 -0.75 5.91 19.87
N ARG A 238 0.29 5.51 19.12
CA ARG A 238 1.41 6.40 18.77
C ARG A 238 0.99 7.53 17.82
N ALA A 239 0.12 7.23 16.84
CA ALA A 239 -0.43 8.25 15.95
C ALA A 239 -1.35 9.23 16.70
N ASN A 240 -2.15 8.74 17.63
CA ASN A 240 -3.02 9.57 18.47
C ASN A 240 -2.21 10.57 19.32
N VAL A 241 -1.13 10.10 19.96
CA VAL A 241 -0.23 10.96 20.73
C VAL A 241 0.42 12.01 19.82
N TYR A 242 0.99 11.57 18.69
CA TYR A 242 1.64 12.48 17.74
C TYR A 242 0.70 13.56 17.21
N ARG A 243 -0.53 13.17 16.82
CA ARG A 243 -1.53 14.14 16.34
C ARG A 243 -1.91 15.17 17.39
N ARG A 244 -2.13 14.72 18.63
CA ARG A 244 -2.43 15.63 19.75
C ARG A 244 -1.29 16.64 19.98
N ASP A 245 -0.04 16.15 19.98
CA ASP A 245 1.13 16.95 20.27
C ASP A 245 1.52 17.92 19.12
N ASN A 246 0.96 17.71 17.92
CA ASN A 246 1.19 18.52 16.73
C ASN A 246 -0.08 19.22 16.20
N ASP A 247 -1.17 19.28 16.99
CA ASP A 247 -2.44 19.92 16.63
C ASP A 247 -3.03 19.44 15.29
N ILE A 248 -2.88 18.13 14.97
CA ILE A 248 -3.40 17.53 13.75
C ILE A 248 -4.81 16.97 14.03
N PRO A 249 -5.87 17.52 13.39
CA PRO A 249 -7.24 17.08 13.60
C PRO A 249 -7.45 15.61 13.21
N TYR A 250 -8.18 14.87 14.04
CA TYR A 250 -8.57 13.48 13.76
C TYR A 250 -9.35 13.36 12.45
N SER A 251 -10.22 14.32 12.17
CA SER A 251 -11.08 14.37 10.98
C SER A 251 -10.32 14.45 9.64
N TRP A 252 -9.01 14.71 9.67
CA TRP A 252 -8.23 14.76 8.43
C TRP A 252 -8.04 13.39 7.79
N GLY A 253 -8.06 12.32 8.56
CA GLY A 253 -7.77 10.97 8.06
C GLY A 253 -6.38 10.84 7.43
N THR A 254 -6.15 9.70 6.81
CA THR A 254 -4.95 9.43 6.01
C THR A 254 -5.33 8.93 4.63
N ALA A 255 -4.63 9.38 3.60
CA ALA A 255 -4.69 8.73 2.31
C ALA A 255 -3.86 7.43 2.31
N VAL A 256 -4.11 6.55 1.35
CA VAL A 256 -3.32 5.35 1.10
C VAL A 256 -2.76 5.38 -0.31
N ASN A 257 -1.43 5.26 -0.42
CA ASN A 257 -0.76 5.18 -1.70
C ASN A 257 -0.46 3.71 -2.04
N VAL A 258 -1.01 3.24 -3.14
CA VAL A 258 -0.73 1.93 -3.75
C VAL A 258 0.18 2.17 -4.93
N GLN A 259 1.40 1.65 -4.89
CA GLN A 259 2.42 1.96 -5.87
C GLN A 259 3.21 0.72 -6.28
N MET A 260 3.47 0.58 -7.58
CA MET A 260 4.32 -0.49 -8.11
C MET A 260 5.68 -0.48 -7.42
N MET A 261 6.16 -1.67 -7.06
CA MET A 261 7.48 -1.87 -6.48
C MET A 261 8.59 -1.63 -7.49
N ALA A 262 9.65 -0.95 -7.04
CA ALA A 262 10.95 -0.88 -7.71
C ALA A 262 12.01 -1.42 -6.75
N PHE A 263 12.84 -2.36 -7.21
CA PHE A 263 13.77 -3.09 -6.37
C PHE A 263 15.20 -2.61 -6.56
N GLY A 264 15.78 -2.00 -5.52
CA GLY A 264 17.20 -1.61 -5.51
C GLY A 264 18.15 -2.69 -5.02
N ASN A 265 17.64 -3.90 -4.72
CA ASN A 265 18.42 -5.01 -4.16
C ASN A 265 18.26 -6.33 -4.94
N MET A 266 17.82 -6.24 -6.20
CA MET A 266 17.59 -7.43 -7.04
C MET A 266 18.90 -8.11 -7.44
N GLY A 267 19.97 -7.35 -7.61
CA GLY A 267 21.27 -7.86 -8.02
C GLY A 267 22.32 -6.75 -8.20
N PRO A 268 23.50 -7.08 -8.75
CA PRO A 268 24.64 -6.16 -8.84
C PRO A 268 24.39 -4.89 -9.67
N THR A 269 23.37 -4.92 -10.52
CA THR A 269 22.97 -3.79 -11.39
C THR A 269 21.84 -2.94 -10.80
N SER A 270 21.42 -3.26 -9.59
CA SER A 270 20.36 -2.53 -8.87
C SER A 270 20.95 -1.75 -7.71
N GLY A 271 20.38 -0.58 -7.43
CA GLY A 271 20.79 0.25 -6.29
C GLY A 271 19.63 1.08 -5.76
N SER A 272 19.75 1.49 -4.50
CA SER A 272 18.87 2.46 -3.87
C SER A 272 19.71 3.53 -3.19
N GLY A 273 19.23 4.76 -3.19
CA GLY A 273 19.90 5.85 -2.51
C GLY A 273 18.94 6.95 -2.08
N VAL A 274 19.42 7.86 -1.26
CA VAL A 274 18.71 9.07 -0.84
C VAL A 274 19.48 10.28 -1.33
N ALA A 275 18.77 11.24 -1.93
CA ALA A 275 19.35 12.45 -2.43
C ALA A 275 18.61 13.68 -1.90
N PHE A 276 19.36 14.71 -1.58
CA PHE A 276 18.86 16.01 -1.12
C PHE A 276 19.36 17.11 -2.06
N THR A 277 18.49 18.06 -2.36
CA THR A 277 18.83 19.23 -3.16
C THR A 277 19.64 20.27 -2.37
N ARG A 278 19.72 20.08 -1.05
CA ARG A 278 20.49 20.88 -0.12
C ARG A 278 21.17 19.96 0.89
N ASP A 279 22.29 20.39 1.44
CA ASP A 279 22.92 19.70 2.57
C ASP A 279 21.94 19.65 3.76
N PRO A 280 21.56 18.46 4.25
CA PRO A 280 20.55 18.31 5.31
C PRO A 280 21.01 18.84 6.66
N SER A 281 22.31 19.03 6.88
CA SER A 281 22.89 19.47 8.15
C SER A 281 23.06 21.00 8.18
N THR A 282 23.46 21.61 7.06
CA THR A 282 23.82 23.02 6.99
C THR A 282 22.79 23.90 6.26
N GLY A 283 21.92 23.29 5.42
CA GLY A 283 21.00 24.00 4.55
C GLY A 283 21.66 24.62 3.31
N GLU A 284 22.96 24.44 3.11
CA GLU A 284 23.71 24.94 1.96
C GLU A 284 23.11 24.40 0.65
N ASN A 285 23.05 25.25 -0.39
CA ASN A 285 22.58 24.83 -1.72
C ASN A 285 23.64 23.97 -2.43
N LYS A 286 23.76 22.73 -1.95
CA LYS A 286 24.70 21.72 -2.43
C LYS A 286 23.96 20.40 -2.50
N PHE A 287 24.09 19.73 -3.65
CA PHE A 287 23.57 18.38 -3.82
C PHE A 287 24.29 17.41 -2.89
N TYR A 288 23.50 16.68 -2.08
CA TYR A 288 23.99 15.65 -1.17
C TYR A 288 23.28 14.34 -1.51
N ALA A 289 24.01 13.24 -1.62
CA ALA A 289 23.46 11.92 -1.87
C ALA A 289 24.29 10.84 -1.21
N GLU A 290 23.62 9.78 -0.78
CA GLU A 290 24.22 8.56 -0.24
C GLU A 290 23.47 7.33 -0.80
N SER A 291 24.19 6.19 -0.91
CA SER A 291 23.66 4.93 -1.47
C SER A 291 24.17 3.73 -0.67
#